data_c6a904ac30a0fd96ccaf4e8fe92b873f
#
_entry.id   c6a904ac30a0fd96ccaf4e8fe92b873f
#
_cell.length_a   1.000
_cell.length_b   1.000
_cell.length_c   1.000
_cell.angle_alpha   90.00
_cell.angle_beta   90.00
_cell.angle_gamma   90.00
#
_symmetry.space_group_name_H-M   'P 1'
#
loop_
_entity.id
_entity.type
_entity.pdbx_description
1 polymer ?
#
loop_
_entity_poly.entity_id
_entity_poly.type
_entity_poly.pdbx_seq_one_letter_code
_entity_poly.pdbx_strand_id
1 'polypeptide(L)'
;MRCHAPMLFLLAVVMAAAPGLPAAEPAAFPRTTIDLGTVVGDLEKSARFYTEGIGFRELKGFDVPADLATAAGLTDGKPLAVRVLVLGDGPAATKLKLMQIAGTSPRGGDNEFIHSHTGFRYLTIIVADTDATLARLAKLGAKPLARSPVELPASLGAGMHLTCVRDPDGNIIELIGPRK
;
A
#
# COMPACT_ATOMS: atom_id res chain seq x y z
N MET A 1 81.46 -10.56 -25.84
CA MET A 1 79.99 -10.66 -25.88
C MET A 1 79.49 -10.55 -24.45
N ARG A 2 78.94 -9.41 -24.05
CA ARG A 2 78.38 -9.19 -22.72
C ARG A 2 76.81 -9.20 -22.85
N CYS A 3 76.18 -10.25 -22.31
CA CYS A 3 74.72 -10.32 -22.19
C CYS A 3 74.21 -9.42 -21.05
N HIS A 4 73.38 -8.45 -21.38
CA HIS A 4 72.67 -7.66 -20.42
C HIS A 4 71.27 -8.29 -20.25
N ALA A 5 70.97 -8.75 -19.04
CA ALA A 5 69.61 -9.18 -18.66
C ALA A 5 68.75 -7.98 -18.27
N PRO A 6 67.51 -7.86 -18.75
CA PRO A 6 66.63 -6.79 -18.29
C PRO A 6 66.04 -7.11 -16.90
N MET A 7 66.27 -6.21 -15.98
CA MET A 7 65.69 -6.22 -14.64
C MET A 7 64.23 -5.75 -14.70
N LEU A 8 63.29 -6.68 -14.49
CA LEU A 8 61.88 -6.42 -14.45
C LEU A 8 61.51 -5.81 -13.09
N PHE A 9 61.19 -4.53 -13.08
CA PHE A 9 60.61 -3.86 -11.90
C PHE A 9 59.12 -4.24 -11.76
N LEU A 10 58.78 -5.06 -10.77
CA LEU A 10 57.43 -5.38 -10.38
C LEU A 10 56.86 -4.23 -9.54
N LEU A 11 56.02 -3.39 -10.14
CA LEU A 11 55.34 -2.32 -9.44
C LEU A 11 54.16 -2.92 -8.64
N ALA A 12 54.32 -3.12 -7.34
CA ALA A 12 53.22 -3.56 -6.46
C ALA A 12 52.27 -2.37 -6.21
N VAL A 13 51.11 -2.40 -6.86
CA VAL A 13 49.99 -1.46 -6.58
C VAL A 13 49.34 -1.91 -5.27
N VAL A 14 49.61 -1.22 -4.19
CA VAL A 14 48.88 -1.36 -2.93
C VAL A 14 47.51 -0.68 -3.09
N MET A 15 46.48 -1.47 -3.35
CA MET A 15 45.10 -0.99 -3.24
C MET A 15 44.80 -0.74 -1.75
N ALA A 16 44.81 0.52 -1.32
CA ALA A 16 44.28 0.93 -0.04
C ALA A 16 42.76 0.73 -0.09
N ALA A 17 42.22 -0.27 0.67
CA ALA A 17 40.81 -0.41 0.88
C ALA A 17 40.28 0.86 1.57
N ALA A 18 39.38 1.57 0.91
CA ALA A 18 38.68 2.68 1.54
C ALA A 18 37.90 2.15 2.77
N PRO A 19 37.95 2.84 3.92
CA PRO A 19 37.14 2.43 5.08
C PRO A 19 35.68 2.43 4.65
N GLY A 20 35.04 1.27 4.74
CA GLY A 20 33.59 1.13 4.48
C GLY A 20 32.83 2.07 5.41
N LEU A 21 31.87 2.81 4.87
CA LEU A 21 30.95 3.58 5.68
C LEU A 21 30.31 2.63 6.70
N PRO A 22 30.21 3.03 7.99
CA PRO A 22 29.52 2.20 8.98
C PRO A 22 28.10 1.91 8.49
N ALA A 23 27.69 0.65 8.51
CA ALA A 23 26.31 0.29 8.22
C ALA A 23 25.41 1.03 9.21
N ALA A 24 24.39 1.73 8.68
CA ALA A 24 23.42 2.40 9.55
C ALA A 24 22.80 1.36 10.48
N GLU A 25 22.74 1.68 11.78
CA GLU A 25 22.01 0.85 12.76
C GLU A 25 20.59 0.60 12.24
N PRO A 26 20.10 -0.65 12.25
CA PRO A 26 18.75 -0.93 11.78
C PRO A 26 17.75 -0.17 12.64
N ALA A 27 16.83 0.57 12.00
CA ALA A 27 15.79 1.30 12.70
C ALA A 27 14.92 0.33 13.53
N ALA A 28 14.77 0.62 14.82
CA ALA A 28 13.93 -0.18 15.71
C ALA A 28 12.46 0.23 15.55
N PHE A 29 11.62 -0.69 15.08
CA PHE A 29 10.18 -0.50 14.99
C PHE A 29 9.48 -1.34 16.07
N PRO A 30 8.72 -0.72 16.99
CA PRO A 30 7.95 -1.48 17.98
C PRO A 30 6.85 -2.33 17.33
N ARG A 31 6.45 -1.97 16.09
CA ARG A 31 5.51 -2.70 15.26
C ARG A 31 5.88 -2.51 13.79
N THR A 32 5.90 -3.59 13.03
CA THR A 32 6.24 -3.56 11.58
C THR A 32 5.02 -3.41 10.67
N THR A 33 3.80 -3.52 11.22
CA THR A 33 2.56 -3.30 10.46
C THR A 33 2.32 -1.82 10.25
N ILE A 34 1.94 -1.45 9.05
CA ILE A 34 1.58 -0.09 8.65
C ILE A 34 0.06 0.07 8.71
N ASP A 35 -0.43 1.14 9.34
CA ASP A 35 -1.82 1.55 9.26
C ASP A 35 -1.95 2.58 8.11
N LEU A 36 -3.06 2.51 7.37
CA LEU A 36 -3.35 3.38 6.24
C LEU A 36 -4.47 4.35 6.59
N GLY A 37 -4.28 5.65 6.34
CA GLY A 37 -5.32 6.67 6.47
C GLY A 37 -5.85 7.08 5.09
N THR A 38 -7.17 7.15 4.95
CA THR A 38 -7.83 7.50 3.70
C THR A 38 -8.97 8.47 3.95
N VAL A 39 -8.97 9.62 3.29
CA VAL A 39 -10.11 10.54 3.26
C VAL A 39 -11.06 10.08 2.17
N VAL A 40 -12.34 9.97 2.51
CA VAL A 40 -13.39 9.44 1.63
C VAL A 40 -14.52 10.46 1.45
N GLY A 41 -15.16 10.43 0.29
CA GLY A 41 -16.28 11.31 -0.01
C GLY A 41 -17.59 10.87 0.65
N ASP A 42 -17.78 9.55 0.79
CA ASP A 42 -18.94 8.91 1.41
C ASP A 42 -18.47 7.79 2.35
N LEU A 43 -18.52 8.07 3.65
CA LEU A 43 -17.98 7.16 4.67
C LEU A 43 -18.71 5.82 4.73
N GLU A 44 -20.05 5.85 4.60
CA GLU A 44 -20.85 4.62 4.64
C GLU A 44 -20.62 3.75 3.41
N LYS A 45 -20.58 4.35 2.24
CA LYS A 45 -20.34 3.65 0.98
C LYS A 45 -18.95 3.02 0.97
N SER A 46 -17.93 3.75 1.43
CA SER A 46 -16.56 3.25 1.49
C SER A 46 -16.42 2.17 2.57
N ALA A 47 -17.03 2.33 3.76
CA ALA A 47 -17.03 1.31 4.78
C ALA A 47 -17.66 -0.01 4.28
N ARG A 48 -18.81 0.07 3.61
CA ARG A 48 -19.46 -1.13 3.03
C ARG A 48 -18.60 -1.79 1.95
N PHE A 49 -17.95 -1.02 1.09
CA PHE A 49 -17.05 -1.57 0.08
C PHE A 49 -15.96 -2.43 0.72
N TYR A 50 -15.29 -1.91 1.75
CA TYR A 50 -14.19 -2.63 2.40
C TYR A 50 -14.70 -3.76 3.31
N THR A 51 -15.83 -3.63 4.00
CA THR A 51 -16.34 -4.68 4.89
C THR A 51 -17.09 -5.77 4.13
N GLU A 52 -18.15 -5.42 3.41
CA GLU A 52 -19.02 -6.38 2.72
C GLU A 52 -18.38 -6.91 1.42
N GLY A 53 -17.65 -6.05 0.70
CA GLY A 53 -17.03 -6.40 -0.58
C GLY A 53 -15.71 -7.14 -0.40
N ILE A 54 -14.75 -6.53 0.28
CA ILE A 54 -13.41 -7.08 0.47
C ILE A 54 -13.37 -8.10 1.62
N GLY A 55 -13.97 -7.76 2.78
CA GLY A 55 -13.97 -8.61 3.96
C GLY A 55 -13.18 -8.05 5.14
N PHE A 56 -12.96 -6.74 5.19
CA PHE A 56 -12.47 -6.10 6.41
C PHE A 56 -13.51 -6.20 7.52
N ARG A 57 -13.06 -6.16 8.76
CA ARG A 57 -13.93 -6.09 9.94
C ARG A 57 -13.81 -4.70 10.57
N GLU A 58 -14.93 -4.08 10.92
CA GLU A 58 -14.92 -2.80 11.60
C GLU A 58 -14.60 -2.96 13.08
N LEU A 59 -13.76 -2.07 13.59
CA LEU A 59 -13.41 -1.92 15.00
C LEU A 59 -14.00 -0.63 15.55
N LYS A 60 -13.92 -0.43 16.87
CA LYS A 60 -14.25 0.85 17.48
C LYS A 60 -13.34 1.94 16.89
N GLY A 61 -13.98 2.95 16.30
CA GLY A 61 -13.31 4.17 15.81
C GLY A 61 -12.88 5.10 16.94
N PHE A 62 -12.33 6.25 16.59
CA PHE A 62 -11.93 7.30 17.51
C PHE A 62 -12.04 8.67 16.87
N ASP A 63 -12.12 9.70 17.73
CA ASP A 63 -12.12 11.09 17.28
C ASP A 63 -10.78 11.75 17.61
N VAL A 64 -10.37 12.69 16.76
CA VAL A 64 -9.21 13.56 16.97
C VAL A 64 -9.72 14.98 17.06
N PRO A 65 -9.55 15.66 18.22
CA PRO A 65 -9.96 17.05 18.39
C PRO A 65 -9.27 17.99 17.42
N ALA A 66 -9.90 19.09 17.06
CA ALA A 66 -9.42 20.04 16.06
C ALA A 66 -8.05 20.65 16.42
N ASP A 67 -7.83 20.96 17.70
CA ASP A 67 -6.56 21.49 18.21
C ASP A 67 -5.41 20.49 18.05
N LEU A 68 -5.65 19.22 18.36
CA LEU A 68 -4.66 18.15 18.18
C LEU A 68 -4.40 17.91 16.67
N ALA A 69 -5.45 17.83 15.87
CA ALA A 69 -5.31 17.62 14.43
C ALA A 69 -4.52 18.76 13.76
N THR A 70 -4.76 20.00 14.19
CA THR A 70 -4.04 21.18 13.71
C THR A 70 -2.59 21.19 14.19
N ALA A 71 -2.34 20.93 15.47
CA ALA A 71 -1.00 20.87 16.03
C ALA A 71 -0.13 19.78 15.38
N ALA A 72 -0.76 18.66 14.97
CA ALA A 72 -0.12 17.58 14.22
C ALA A 72 0.03 17.86 12.72
N GLY A 73 -0.50 18.98 12.21
CA GLY A 73 -0.46 19.32 10.79
C GLY A 73 -1.39 18.49 9.90
N LEU A 74 -2.41 17.83 10.48
CA LEU A 74 -3.34 16.99 9.74
C LEU A 74 -4.49 17.77 9.11
N THR A 75 -4.97 18.81 9.77
CA THR A 75 -6.07 19.66 9.30
C THR A 75 -5.82 21.13 9.61
N ASP A 76 -6.62 21.98 8.98
CA ASP A 76 -6.69 23.44 9.17
C ASP A 76 -7.78 23.83 10.17
N GLY A 77 -7.77 23.27 11.37
CA GLY A 77 -8.75 23.58 12.41
C GLY A 77 -10.00 22.70 12.39
N LYS A 78 -9.95 21.54 11.71
CA LYS A 78 -11.09 20.62 11.65
C LYS A 78 -10.82 19.35 12.49
N PRO A 79 -11.81 18.86 13.24
CA PRO A 79 -11.72 17.59 13.93
C PRO A 79 -11.81 16.44 12.93
N LEU A 80 -11.29 15.25 13.32
CA LEU A 80 -11.39 14.04 12.55
C LEU A 80 -12.22 13.01 13.30
N ALA A 81 -13.24 12.45 12.64
CA ALA A 81 -13.90 11.22 13.06
C ALA A 81 -13.32 10.07 12.23
N VAL A 82 -12.73 9.09 12.90
CA VAL A 82 -11.99 7.99 12.26
C VAL A 82 -12.72 6.68 12.46
N ARG A 83 -13.19 6.06 11.39
CA ARG A 83 -13.63 4.66 11.39
C ARG A 83 -12.43 3.76 11.13
N VAL A 84 -12.30 2.69 11.89
CA VAL A 84 -11.16 1.78 11.81
C VAL A 84 -11.63 0.44 11.27
N LEU A 85 -11.08 0.04 10.15
CA LEU A 85 -11.30 -1.27 9.55
C LEU A 85 -10.02 -2.09 9.67
N VAL A 86 -10.12 -3.39 9.96
CA VAL A 86 -8.97 -4.28 10.10
C VAL A 86 -9.07 -5.43 9.12
N LEU A 87 -7.95 -5.75 8.46
CA LEU A 87 -7.82 -6.89 7.57
C LEU A 87 -7.17 -8.06 8.31
N GLY A 88 -7.96 -9.10 8.58
CA GLY A 88 -7.54 -10.25 9.37
C GLY A 88 -7.59 -10.01 10.88
N ASP A 89 -6.92 -10.87 11.63
CA ASP A 89 -6.97 -10.91 13.09
C ASP A 89 -5.58 -10.71 13.71
N GLY A 90 -5.60 -10.37 15.02
CA GLY A 90 -4.39 -10.24 15.80
C GLY A 90 -3.77 -8.84 15.80
N PRO A 91 -2.72 -8.64 16.64
CA PRO A 91 -2.14 -7.31 16.89
C PRO A 91 -1.35 -6.76 15.70
N ALA A 92 -0.90 -7.63 14.80
CA ALA A 92 -0.16 -7.26 13.58
C ALA A 92 -1.06 -7.06 12.35
N ALA A 93 -2.38 -7.15 12.50
CA ALA A 93 -3.30 -6.97 11.37
C ALA A 93 -3.28 -5.51 10.89
N THR A 94 -3.22 -5.34 9.57
CA THR A 94 -3.26 -4.03 8.91
C THR A 94 -4.60 -3.33 9.16
N LYS A 95 -4.55 -2.03 9.46
CA LYS A 95 -5.75 -1.20 9.68
C LYS A 95 -5.87 -0.18 8.55
N LEU A 96 -7.08 -0.06 8.04
CA LEU A 96 -7.50 1.01 7.16
C LEU A 96 -8.39 1.97 7.97
N LYS A 97 -7.98 3.25 8.02
CA LYS A 97 -8.66 4.31 8.77
C LYS A 97 -9.37 5.20 7.77
N LEU A 98 -10.70 5.15 7.75
CA LEU A 98 -11.53 5.97 6.88
C LEU A 98 -11.95 7.24 7.61
N MET A 99 -11.85 8.38 6.93
CA MET A 99 -12.19 9.69 7.47
C MET A 99 -13.02 10.48 6.46
N GLN A 100 -14.14 11.05 6.93
CA GLN A 100 -14.87 12.05 6.18
C GLN A 100 -14.85 13.34 7.00
N ILE A 101 -14.28 14.41 6.44
CA ILE A 101 -14.06 15.65 7.17
C ILE A 101 -15.21 16.59 6.85
N ALA A 102 -16.02 16.92 7.85
CA ALA A 102 -17.18 17.77 7.69
C ALA A 102 -16.82 19.16 7.14
N GLY A 103 -17.65 19.68 6.23
CA GLY A 103 -17.45 20.99 5.61
C GLY A 103 -16.28 21.04 4.62
N THR A 104 -15.81 19.90 4.14
CA THR A 104 -14.78 19.83 3.08
C THR A 104 -15.31 19.14 1.83
N SER A 105 -14.67 19.45 0.70
CA SER A 105 -14.90 18.78 -0.58
C SER A 105 -13.52 18.34 -1.12
N PRO A 106 -12.97 17.24 -0.63
CA PRO A 106 -11.65 16.79 -1.06
C PRO A 106 -11.68 16.45 -2.55
N ARG A 107 -10.60 16.79 -3.25
CA ARG A 107 -10.45 16.46 -4.67
C ARG A 107 -9.72 15.14 -4.78
N GLY A 108 -10.26 14.23 -5.57
CA GLY A 108 -9.54 13.01 -5.98
C GLY A 108 -8.39 13.37 -6.94
N GLY A 109 -7.36 12.52 -6.95
CA GLY A 109 -6.32 12.56 -7.98
C GLY A 109 -6.80 11.91 -9.29
N ASP A 110 -6.03 12.08 -10.36
CA ASP A 110 -6.22 11.30 -11.58
C ASP A 110 -5.80 9.84 -11.31
N ASN A 111 -6.78 8.96 -11.26
CA ASN A 111 -6.61 7.54 -10.99
C ASN A 111 -6.89 6.68 -12.24
N GLU A 112 -6.87 7.24 -13.46
CA GLU A 112 -7.14 6.46 -14.67
C GLU A 112 -6.15 5.30 -14.78
N PHE A 113 -4.86 5.58 -14.65
CA PHE A 113 -3.80 4.57 -14.60
C PHE A 113 -2.87 4.82 -13.40
N ILE A 114 -2.06 3.85 -13.03
CA ILE A 114 -1.10 3.99 -11.92
C ILE A 114 -0.07 5.11 -12.17
N HIS A 115 0.23 5.45 -13.41
CA HIS A 115 1.16 6.51 -13.79
C HIS A 115 0.52 7.87 -14.04
N SER A 116 -0.82 7.99 -13.94
CA SER A 116 -1.52 9.26 -14.17
C SER A 116 -1.25 10.30 -13.09
N HIS A 117 -0.86 9.87 -11.89
CA HIS A 117 -0.63 10.75 -10.75
C HIS A 117 0.48 10.21 -9.85
N THR A 118 1.22 11.07 -9.16
CA THR A 118 2.23 10.67 -8.18
C THR A 118 1.60 10.35 -6.82
N GLY A 119 2.30 9.63 -5.94
CA GLY A 119 1.87 9.24 -4.60
C GLY A 119 1.49 7.77 -4.48
N PHE A 120 0.82 7.40 -3.40
CA PHE A 120 0.30 6.04 -3.20
C PHE A 120 -0.78 5.75 -4.24
N ARG A 121 -0.60 4.68 -5.03
CA ARG A 121 -1.44 4.45 -6.21
C ARG A 121 -2.45 3.32 -6.05
N TYR A 122 -2.12 2.29 -5.29
CA TYR A 122 -2.99 1.15 -5.07
C TYR A 122 -2.71 0.46 -3.74
N LEU A 123 -3.69 -0.31 -3.29
CA LEU A 123 -3.54 -1.28 -2.20
C LEU A 123 -3.59 -2.67 -2.79
N THR A 124 -2.62 -3.52 -2.45
CA THR A 124 -2.65 -4.94 -2.78
C THR A 124 -3.25 -5.72 -1.63
N ILE A 125 -4.28 -6.50 -1.90
CA ILE A 125 -4.96 -7.34 -0.93
C ILE A 125 -4.96 -8.77 -1.46
N ILE A 126 -4.40 -9.69 -0.66
CA ILE A 126 -4.42 -11.11 -0.99
C ILE A 126 -5.77 -11.69 -0.53
N VAL A 127 -6.50 -12.30 -1.46
CA VAL A 127 -7.81 -12.90 -1.21
C VAL A 127 -7.77 -14.42 -1.35
N ALA A 128 -8.55 -15.12 -0.53
CA ALA A 128 -8.60 -16.58 -0.56
C ALA A 128 -9.35 -17.15 -1.78
N ASP A 129 -10.20 -16.32 -2.41
CA ASP A 129 -11.03 -16.67 -3.55
C ASP A 129 -11.38 -15.37 -4.32
N THR A 130 -10.81 -15.25 -5.51
CA THR A 130 -11.00 -14.07 -6.37
C THR A 130 -12.43 -13.99 -6.88
N ASP A 131 -13.02 -15.11 -7.32
CA ASP A 131 -14.37 -15.11 -7.89
C ASP A 131 -15.43 -14.76 -6.84
N ALA A 132 -15.34 -15.34 -5.65
CA ALA A 132 -16.22 -15.00 -4.53
C ALA A 132 -16.10 -13.54 -4.10
N THR A 133 -14.89 -12.98 -4.09
CA THR A 133 -14.65 -11.56 -3.75
C THR A 133 -15.27 -10.65 -4.81
N LEU A 134 -15.06 -10.94 -6.09
CA LEU A 134 -15.65 -10.16 -7.18
C LEU A 134 -17.17 -10.23 -7.18
N ALA A 135 -17.76 -11.39 -6.82
CA ALA A 135 -19.22 -11.53 -6.70
C ALA A 135 -19.79 -10.64 -5.57
N ARG A 136 -19.10 -10.49 -4.43
CA ARG A 136 -19.50 -9.55 -3.37
C ARG A 136 -19.38 -8.10 -3.84
N LEU A 137 -18.26 -7.74 -4.46
CA LEU A 137 -18.00 -6.40 -4.98
C LEU A 137 -19.01 -5.99 -6.06
N ALA A 138 -19.41 -6.91 -6.94
CA ALA A 138 -20.42 -6.67 -7.97
C ALA A 138 -21.78 -6.29 -7.38
N LYS A 139 -22.17 -6.85 -6.22
CA LYS A 139 -23.40 -6.46 -5.51
C LYS A 139 -23.36 -5.01 -5.00
N LEU A 140 -22.17 -4.47 -4.81
CA LEU A 140 -21.94 -3.07 -4.42
C LEU A 140 -21.68 -2.16 -5.63
N GLY A 141 -21.83 -2.67 -6.86
CA GLY A 141 -21.64 -1.93 -8.10
C GLY A 141 -20.19 -1.79 -8.56
N ALA A 142 -19.22 -2.38 -7.84
CA ALA A 142 -17.83 -2.37 -8.26
C ALA A 142 -17.60 -3.40 -9.38
N LYS A 143 -16.75 -3.01 -10.34
CA LYS A 143 -16.42 -3.84 -11.51
C LYS A 143 -14.91 -3.92 -11.69
N PRO A 144 -14.40 -5.04 -12.23
CA PRO A 144 -12.99 -5.12 -12.63
C PRO A 144 -12.63 -4.00 -13.61
N LEU A 145 -11.42 -3.48 -13.45
CA LEU A 145 -10.79 -2.61 -14.44
C LEU A 145 -10.23 -3.50 -15.55
N ALA A 146 -10.46 -3.15 -16.79
CA ALA A 146 -9.99 -3.90 -17.95
C ALA A 146 -10.44 -5.40 -17.96
N ARG A 147 -9.76 -6.21 -18.77
CA ARG A 147 -10.07 -7.64 -18.94
C ARG A 147 -9.35 -8.46 -17.87
N SER A 148 -9.98 -8.61 -16.71
CA SER A 148 -9.49 -9.38 -15.57
C SER A 148 -10.60 -10.29 -14.99
N PRO A 149 -10.31 -11.31 -14.18
CA PRO A 149 -8.98 -11.67 -13.62
C PRO A 149 -7.96 -12.14 -14.66
N VAL A 150 -6.68 -11.76 -14.45
CA VAL A 150 -5.54 -12.18 -15.27
C VAL A 150 -4.70 -13.16 -14.47
N GLU A 151 -4.38 -14.32 -15.04
CA GLU A 151 -3.47 -15.27 -14.40
C GLU A 151 -2.06 -14.68 -14.29
N LEU A 152 -1.46 -14.80 -13.12
CA LEU A 152 -0.10 -14.35 -12.91
C LEU A 152 0.91 -15.35 -13.49
N PRO A 153 2.02 -14.87 -14.09
CA PRO A 153 3.15 -15.74 -14.42
C PRO A 153 3.63 -16.49 -13.17
N ALA A 154 4.09 -17.73 -13.36
CA ALA A 154 4.54 -18.57 -12.25
C ALA A 154 5.61 -17.91 -11.36
N SER A 155 6.44 -17.03 -11.93
CA SER A 155 7.45 -16.24 -11.19
C SER A 155 6.86 -15.19 -10.23
N LEU A 156 5.59 -14.79 -10.42
CA LEU A 156 4.89 -13.83 -9.56
C LEU A 156 3.84 -14.50 -8.66
N GLY A 157 3.47 -15.75 -8.95
CA GLY A 157 2.49 -16.48 -8.14
C GLY A 157 1.74 -17.53 -8.96
N ALA A 158 2.24 -18.76 -8.99
CA ALA A 158 1.59 -19.85 -9.74
C ALA A 158 0.16 -20.10 -9.25
N GLY A 159 -0.81 -20.16 -10.18
CA GLY A 159 -2.22 -20.37 -9.87
C GLY A 159 -2.94 -19.17 -9.24
N MET A 160 -2.26 -18.03 -9.11
CA MET A 160 -2.84 -16.78 -8.63
C MET A 160 -3.32 -15.93 -9.80
N HIS A 161 -4.35 -15.14 -9.56
CA HIS A 161 -4.92 -14.19 -10.51
C HIS A 161 -4.92 -12.80 -9.92
N LEU A 162 -4.65 -11.82 -10.77
CA LEU A 162 -4.68 -10.41 -10.44
C LEU A 162 -5.92 -9.75 -11.01
N THR A 163 -6.61 -8.97 -10.21
CA THR A 163 -7.74 -8.14 -10.63
C THR A 163 -7.67 -6.79 -9.95
N CYS A 164 -7.78 -5.72 -10.69
CA CYS A 164 -7.94 -4.38 -10.12
C CYS A 164 -9.40 -3.95 -10.16
N VAL A 165 -9.87 -3.34 -9.08
CA VAL A 165 -11.17 -2.67 -8.98
C VAL A 165 -10.96 -1.24 -8.47
N ARG A 166 -12.00 -0.41 -8.52
CA ARG A 166 -12.01 0.90 -7.86
C ARG A 166 -12.85 0.87 -6.61
N ASP A 167 -12.36 1.48 -5.56
CA ASP A 167 -13.19 1.81 -4.41
C ASP A 167 -14.18 2.97 -4.75
N PRO A 168 -15.09 3.35 -3.84
CA PRO A 168 -16.06 4.41 -4.11
C PRO A 168 -15.47 5.79 -4.45
N ASP A 169 -14.24 6.06 -4.04
CA ASP A 169 -13.51 7.31 -4.30
C ASP A 169 -12.58 7.23 -5.52
N GLY A 170 -12.59 6.08 -6.22
CA GLY A 170 -11.80 5.84 -7.43
C GLY A 170 -10.38 5.34 -7.17
N ASN A 171 -10.02 5.03 -5.93
CA ASN A 171 -8.71 4.45 -5.64
C ASN A 171 -8.60 3.03 -6.21
N ILE A 172 -7.42 2.67 -6.70
CA ILE A 172 -7.18 1.36 -7.28
C ILE A 172 -6.91 0.35 -6.16
N ILE A 173 -7.71 -0.71 -6.13
CA ILE A 173 -7.52 -1.85 -5.24
C ILE A 173 -7.15 -3.06 -6.09
N GLU A 174 -5.95 -3.57 -5.85
CA GLU A 174 -5.42 -4.76 -6.47
C GLU A 174 -5.75 -5.97 -5.61
N LEU A 175 -6.43 -6.93 -6.19
CA LEU A 175 -6.80 -8.20 -5.57
C LEU A 175 -5.96 -9.31 -6.20
N ILE A 176 -5.28 -10.09 -5.37
CA ILE A 176 -4.49 -11.23 -5.81
C ILE A 176 -4.99 -12.48 -5.07
N GLY A 177 -5.35 -13.51 -5.82
CA GLY A 177 -5.82 -14.76 -5.23
C GLY A 177 -6.10 -15.85 -6.25
N PRO A 178 -6.30 -17.10 -5.80
CA PRO A 178 -6.76 -18.18 -6.67
C PRO A 178 -8.20 -17.93 -7.13
N ARG A 179 -8.59 -18.53 -8.24
CA ARG A 179 -9.98 -18.68 -8.65
C ARG A 179 -10.51 -20.04 -8.16
N LYS A 180 -11.75 -20.07 -7.68
CA LYS A 180 -12.39 -21.30 -7.19
C LYS A 180 -13.78 -21.44 -7.79
#